data_32e4dc4301d74c49772dcaa7e2e5ef60
#
_entry.id   32e4dc4301d74c49772dcaa7e2e5ef60
#
_cell.length_a   1.000
_cell.length_b   1.000
_cell.length_c   1.000
_cell.angle_alpha   90.00
_cell.angle_beta   90.00
_cell.angle_gamma   90.00
#
_symmetry.space_group_name_H-M   'P 1'
#
loop_
_entity.id
_entity.type
_entity.pdbx_description
1 polymer ?
#
loop_
_entity_poly.entity_id
_entity_poly.type
_entity_poly.pdbx_seq_one_letter_code
_entity_poly.pdbx_strand_id
1 'polypeptide(L)'
;LDNLVWLKYTAASNNISLNPETLLLIDCQFSILSSELGYSTISSDMNDYQQSMNMRGDWIDNSEEPKDIGGCYFKWSPITSAAVAPQRVFNLWKHYNHSECCNRNGKKVTVIQVRLSFATDVAKVQESILWNLEKQGIVIETNPTSNLRIGRFNRYDQHPIFHFHSIDEKEGNHSMLVSINTDDKG
;
A
#
# COMPACT_ATOMS: atom_id res chain seq x y z
N LEU A 1 -1.24 6.60 6.70
CA LEU A 1 -1.79 7.44 5.63
C LEU A 1 -1.91 6.66 4.33
N ASP A 2 -0.84 6.01 3.86
CA ASP A 2 -0.78 5.26 2.59
C ASP A 2 -1.92 4.27 2.44
N ASN A 3 -2.19 3.45 3.46
CA ASN A 3 -3.27 2.45 3.43
C ASN A 3 -4.66 3.06 3.27
N LEU A 4 -4.91 4.25 3.82
CA LEU A 4 -6.20 4.95 3.68
C LEU A 4 -6.39 5.46 2.25
N VAL A 5 -5.35 6.09 1.70
CA VAL A 5 -5.36 6.57 0.31
C VAL A 5 -5.48 5.39 -0.66
N TRP A 6 -4.67 4.34 -0.44
CA TRP A 6 -4.71 3.11 -1.22
C TRP A 6 -6.11 2.48 -1.23
N LEU A 7 -6.77 2.37 -0.08
CA LEU A 7 -8.12 1.81 0.02
C LEU A 7 -9.10 2.56 -0.88
N LYS A 8 -9.10 3.90 -0.81
CA LYS A 8 -10.00 4.75 -1.60
C LYS A 8 -9.80 4.56 -3.11
N TYR A 9 -8.54 4.63 -3.56
CA TYR A 9 -8.24 4.54 -4.99
C TYR A 9 -8.37 3.11 -5.54
N THR A 10 -8.01 2.11 -4.75
CA THR A 10 -8.19 0.72 -5.15
C THR A 10 -9.65 0.33 -5.25
N ALA A 11 -10.49 0.80 -4.32
CA ALA A 11 -11.94 0.62 -4.42
C ALA A 11 -12.49 1.25 -5.70
N ALA A 12 -12.11 2.49 -5.99
CA ALA A 12 -12.53 3.18 -7.21
C ALA A 12 -12.09 2.45 -8.49
N SER A 13 -10.85 1.99 -8.55
CA SER A 13 -10.30 1.25 -9.70
C SER A 13 -10.99 -0.11 -9.94
N ASN A 14 -11.55 -0.70 -8.88
CA ASN A 14 -12.28 -1.96 -8.95
C ASN A 14 -13.81 -1.77 -8.98
N ASN A 15 -14.30 -0.54 -9.15
CA ASN A 15 -15.73 -0.18 -9.15
C ASN A 15 -16.46 -0.59 -7.86
N ILE A 16 -15.78 -0.52 -6.72
CA ILE A 16 -16.34 -0.82 -5.40
C ILE A 16 -16.79 0.48 -4.74
N SER A 17 -18.07 0.56 -4.41
CA SER A 17 -18.60 1.66 -3.61
C SER A 17 -18.25 1.44 -2.14
N LEU A 18 -17.47 2.36 -1.57
CA LEU A 18 -17.22 2.43 -0.14
C LEU A 18 -18.40 3.07 0.60
N ASN A 19 -18.58 2.68 1.85
CA ASN A 19 -19.55 3.31 2.73
C ASN A 19 -19.23 4.82 2.90
N PRO A 20 -20.23 5.72 2.90
CA PRO A 20 -20.01 7.14 3.11
C PRO A 20 -19.23 7.48 4.39
N GLU A 21 -19.42 6.71 5.47
CA GLU A 21 -18.66 6.88 6.71
C GLU A 21 -17.18 6.52 6.54
N THR A 22 -16.88 5.49 5.74
CA THR A 22 -15.51 5.11 5.39
C THR A 22 -14.84 6.21 4.57
N LEU A 23 -15.54 6.78 3.59
CA LEU A 23 -15.02 7.89 2.79
C LEU A 23 -14.74 9.12 3.65
N LEU A 24 -15.68 9.48 4.52
CA LEU A 24 -15.51 10.60 5.44
C LEU A 24 -14.32 10.39 6.37
N LEU A 25 -14.16 9.17 6.92
CA LEU A 25 -13.01 8.83 7.75
C LEU A 25 -11.70 9.01 6.98
N ILE A 26 -11.62 8.50 5.75
CA ILE A 26 -10.41 8.61 4.91
C ILE A 26 -10.08 10.09 4.68
N ASP A 27 -11.05 10.90 4.28
CA ASP A 27 -10.83 12.32 3.96
C ASP A 27 -10.40 13.13 5.20
N CYS A 28 -11.06 12.91 6.35
CA CYS A 28 -10.67 13.53 7.61
C CYS A 28 -9.26 13.13 8.04
N GLN A 29 -8.95 11.84 8.03
CA GLN A 29 -7.63 11.36 8.43
C GLN A 29 -6.54 11.77 7.45
N PHE A 30 -6.83 11.84 6.17
CA PHE A 30 -5.90 12.38 5.18
C PHE A 30 -5.53 13.83 5.51
N SER A 31 -6.51 14.68 5.80
CA SER A 31 -6.28 16.08 6.15
C SER A 31 -5.39 16.23 7.38
N ILE A 32 -5.67 15.47 8.44
CA ILE A 32 -4.91 15.51 9.71
C ILE A 32 -3.48 15.01 9.49
N LEU A 33 -3.34 13.79 8.98
CA LEU A 33 -2.04 13.12 8.85
C LEU A 33 -1.14 13.78 7.80
N SER A 34 -1.71 14.30 6.70
CA SER A 34 -0.93 15.04 5.71
C SER A 34 -0.36 16.33 6.28
N SER A 35 -1.09 16.98 7.18
CA SER A 35 -0.59 18.15 7.91
C SER A 35 0.54 17.78 8.89
N GLU A 36 0.36 16.74 9.69
CA GLU A 36 1.37 16.26 10.63
C GLU A 36 2.67 15.82 9.97
N LEU A 37 2.56 15.24 8.78
CA LEU A 37 3.69 14.77 7.98
C LEU A 37 4.31 15.88 7.11
N GLY A 38 3.72 17.08 7.08
CA GLY A 38 4.20 18.21 6.29
C GLY A 38 3.82 18.18 4.82
N TYR A 39 3.00 17.22 4.37
CA TYR A 39 2.58 17.15 2.96
C TYR A 39 1.66 18.29 2.54
N SER A 40 0.82 18.77 3.46
CA SER A 40 -0.13 19.86 3.18
C SER A 40 0.52 21.18 2.76
N THR A 41 1.82 21.38 3.09
CA THR A 41 2.58 22.53 2.61
C THR A 41 2.99 22.44 1.14
N ILE A 42 2.92 21.25 0.56
CA ILE A 42 3.27 20.96 -0.84
C ILE A 42 2.01 20.80 -1.68
N SER A 43 1.09 19.95 -1.23
CA SER A 43 -0.23 19.76 -1.80
C SER A 43 -1.19 19.20 -0.76
N SER A 44 -2.41 19.71 -0.74
CA SER A 44 -3.53 19.16 0.05
C SER A 44 -4.42 18.21 -0.78
N ASP A 45 -4.07 17.97 -2.03
CA ASP A 45 -4.82 17.10 -2.94
C ASP A 45 -4.42 15.63 -2.72
N MET A 46 -5.39 14.81 -2.33
CA MET A 46 -5.19 13.37 -2.14
C MET A 46 -4.80 12.67 -3.45
N ASN A 47 -5.24 13.16 -4.61
CA ASN A 47 -4.85 12.61 -5.90
C ASN A 47 -3.37 12.83 -6.19
N ASP A 48 -2.82 14.01 -5.87
CA ASP A 48 -1.39 14.27 -5.98
C ASP A 48 -0.60 13.33 -5.06
N TYR A 49 -1.11 13.09 -3.85
CA TYR A 49 -0.49 12.17 -2.91
C TYR A 49 -0.50 10.74 -3.44
N GLN A 50 -1.63 10.27 -3.98
CA GLN A 50 -1.76 8.94 -4.58
C GLN A 50 -0.80 8.75 -5.78
N GLN A 51 -0.69 9.74 -6.66
CA GLN A 51 0.28 9.72 -7.75
C GLN A 51 1.72 9.63 -7.24
N SER A 52 2.05 10.38 -6.18
CA SER A 52 3.35 10.32 -5.52
C SER A 52 3.63 8.94 -4.91
N MET A 53 2.61 8.28 -4.33
CA MET A 53 2.74 6.90 -3.84
C MET A 53 3.09 5.92 -4.96
N ASN A 54 2.44 6.04 -6.11
CA ASN A 54 2.70 5.18 -7.27
C ASN A 54 4.16 5.28 -7.77
N MET A 55 4.78 6.45 -7.59
CA MET A 55 6.19 6.65 -7.94
C MET A 55 7.19 5.99 -6.97
N ARG A 56 6.76 5.56 -5.78
CA ARG A 56 7.68 5.01 -4.76
C ARG A 56 8.26 3.64 -5.12
N GLY A 57 7.56 2.87 -5.95
CA GLY A 57 8.04 1.60 -6.48
C GLY A 57 8.90 1.72 -7.74
N ASP A 58 8.94 2.91 -8.33
CA ASP A 58 9.69 3.13 -9.55
C ASP A 58 11.18 3.32 -9.22
N TRP A 59 12.01 2.51 -9.86
CA TRP A 59 13.46 2.70 -9.85
C TRP A 59 13.79 3.91 -10.71
N ILE A 60 14.30 4.95 -10.05
CA ILE A 60 14.67 6.19 -10.72
C ILE A 60 16.15 6.11 -11.08
N ASP A 61 16.48 5.90 -12.35
CA ASP A 61 17.84 6.00 -12.85
C ASP A 61 18.18 7.46 -13.14
N ASN A 62 18.83 8.13 -12.22
CA ASN A 62 19.44 9.42 -12.47
C ASN A 62 20.81 9.20 -13.08
N SER A 63 20.90 9.19 -14.41
CA SER A 63 22.15 9.36 -15.13
C SER A 63 22.77 10.76 -14.93
N GLU A 64 22.00 11.71 -14.40
CA GLU A 64 22.46 13.00 -13.90
C GLU A 64 22.36 12.95 -12.37
N GLU A 65 23.50 12.75 -11.74
CA GLU A 65 23.67 12.67 -10.28
C GLU A 65 22.88 13.74 -9.52
N PRO A 66 22.04 13.40 -8.57
CA PRO A 66 21.91 14.21 -7.39
C PRO A 66 23.11 13.84 -6.53
N LYS A 67 24.17 14.62 -6.65
CA LYS A 67 25.28 14.64 -5.69
C LYS A 67 24.67 14.83 -4.32
N ASP A 68 24.99 13.89 -3.43
CA ASP A 68 24.74 13.95 -2.01
C ASP A 68 23.27 13.96 -1.53
N ILE A 69 22.60 12.84 -1.66
CA ILE A 69 21.48 12.51 -0.77
C ILE A 69 21.75 11.13 -0.18
N GLY A 70 22.56 11.10 0.87
CA GLY A 70 22.60 10.00 1.85
C GLY A 70 22.74 8.57 1.32
N GLY A 71 23.58 8.31 0.30
CA GLY A 71 24.02 6.96 -0.07
C GLY A 71 22.98 6.03 -0.69
N CYS A 72 21.77 6.49 -0.97
CA CYS A 72 20.78 5.71 -1.71
C CYS A 72 20.89 6.03 -3.22
N TYR A 73 21.40 5.09 -3.98
CA TYR A 73 21.42 5.18 -5.43
C TYR A 73 20.04 4.84 -5.98
N PHE A 74 19.36 5.83 -6.54
CA PHE A 74 18.10 5.62 -7.26
C PHE A 74 18.38 5.63 -8.76
N LYS A 75 18.00 4.56 -9.45
CA LYS A 75 18.02 4.51 -10.91
C LYS A 75 16.68 4.95 -11.47
N TRP A 76 16.65 6.02 -12.26
CA TRP A 76 15.46 6.43 -13.01
C TRP A 76 15.34 5.64 -14.30
N SER A 77 14.20 5.02 -14.54
CA SER A 77 13.85 4.61 -15.89
C SER A 77 13.16 5.79 -16.60
N PRO A 78 13.62 6.21 -17.79
CA PRO A 78 12.99 7.32 -18.52
C PRO A 78 11.55 7.04 -18.98
N ILE A 79 11.07 5.82 -18.77
CA ILE A 79 9.70 5.39 -19.14
C ILE A 79 8.72 5.60 -17.97
N THR A 80 9.20 6.04 -16.81
CA THR A 80 8.33 6.19 -15.64
C THR A 80 7.53 7.48 -15.67
N SER A 81 6.34 7.41 -15.09
CA SER A 81 5.39 8.53 -14.94
C SER A 81 5.98 9.76 -14.26
N ALA A 82 7.13 9.65 -13.63
CA ALA A 82 7.80 10.75 -12.94
C ALA A 82 8.36 11.82 -13.88
N ALA A 83 8.80 11.46 -15.09
CA ALA A 83 9.27 12.43 -16.08
C ALA A 83 8.14 13.35 -16.58
N VAL A 84 6.88 12.94 -16.39
CA VAL A 84 5.67 13.65 -16.81
C VAL A 84 4.84 14.13 -15.60
N ALA A 85 5.25 13.75 -14.39
CA ALA A 85 4.51 14.10 -13.18
C ALA A 85 4.51 15.61 -12.92
N PRO A 86 3.39 16.19 -12.50
CA PRO A 86 3.36 17.57 -12.05
C PRO A 86 4.41 17.81 -10.95
N GLN A 87 5.02 19.01 -10.97
CA GLN A 87 6.09 19.35 -10.01
C GLN A 87 5.68 19.13 -8.54
N ARG A 88 4.41 19.38 -8.19
CA ARG A 88 3.88 19.15 -6.84
C ARG A 88 3.88 17.66 -6.44
N VAL A 89 3.56 16.75 -7.38
CA VAL A 89 3.60 15.30 -7.18
C VAL A 89 5.04 14.83 -6.92
N PHE A 90 5.97 15.32 -7.73
CA PHE A 90 7.39 15.04 -7.55
C PHE A 90 7.91 15.59 -6.21
N ASN A 91 7.49 16.80 -5.81
CA ASN A 91 7.86 17.38 -4.52
C ASN A 91 7.30 16.56 -3.34
N LEU A 92 6.08 15.99 -3.45
CA LEU A 92 5.54 15.07 -2.44
C LEU A 92 6.38 13.80 -2.35
N TRP A 93 6.75 13.21 -3.48
CA TRP A 93 7.64 12.05 -3.52
C TRP A 93 9.00 12.34 -2.87
N LYS A 94 9.61 13.48 -3.20
CA LYS A 94 10.86 13.95 -2.63
C LYS A 94 10.74 14.16 -1.11
N HIS A 95 9.65 14.74 -0.67
CA HIS A 95 9.37 14.97 0.76
C HIS A 95 9.26 13.64 1.52
N TYR A 96 8.57 12.66 0.96
CA TYR A 96 8.47 11.32 1.56
C TYR A 96 9.86 10.68 1.77
N ASN A 97 10.71 10.72 0.75
CA ASN A 97 11.99 10.02 0.78
C ASN A 97 13.08 10.74 1.57
N HIS A 98 13.03 12.07 1.65
CA HIS A 98 14.17 12.88 2.12
C HIS A 98 13.84 13.85 3.26
N SER A 99 12.57 14.02 3.66
CA SER A 99 12.23 14.90 4.76
C SER A 99 12.46 14.23 6.12
N GLU A 100 13.33 14.81 6.93
CA GLU A 100 13.51 14.38 8.33
C GLU A 100 12.21 14.49 9.15
N CYS A 101 11.42 15.52 8.89
CA CYS A 101 10.12 15.72 9.53
C CYS A 101 9.17 14.59 9.19
N CYS A 102 9.05 14.23 7.90
CA CYS A 102 8.23 13.13 7.43
C CYS A 102 8.70 11.80 8.05
N ASN A 103 10.00 11.54 8.05
CA ASN A 103 10.59 10.33 8.61
C ASN A 103 10.35 10.20 10.12
N ARG A 104 10.55 11.28 10.87
CA ARG A 104 10.34 11.32 12.32
C ARG A 104 8.87 11.16 12.69
N ASN A 105 7.98 11.89 12.02
CA ASN A 105 6.55 11.86 12.30
C ASN A 105 5.89 10.58 11.78
N GLY A 106 6.36 10.03 10.66
CA GLY A 106 5.87 8.76 10.10
C GLY A 106 6.13 7.54 10.99
N LYS A 107 7.05 7.64 11.96
CA LYS A 107 7.31 6.59 12.95
C LYS A 107 6.42 6.68 14.20
N LYS A 108 5.63 7.74 14.33
CA LYS A 108 4.72 7.89 15.47
C LYS A 108 3.54 6.93 15.33
N VAL A 109 3.21 6.28 16.44
CA VAL A 109 2.00 5.47 16.52
C VAL A 109 0.80 6.41 16.66
N THR A 110 -0.14 6.31 15.73
CA THR A 110 -1.39 7.08 15.75
C THR A 110 -2.55 6.10 15.86
N VAL A 111 -3.46 6.35 16.80
CA VAL A 111 -4.67 5.55 17.00
C VAL A 111 -5.80 6.19 16.20
N ILE A 112 -6.38 5.43 15.27
CA ILE A 112 -7.54 5.84 14.48
C ILE A 112 -8.72 4.98 14.90
N GLN A 113 -9.82 5.62 15.32
CA GLN A 113 -11.05 4.92 15.62
C GLN A 113 -11.78 4.62 14.30
N VAL A 114 -12.03 3.35 14.05
CA VAL A 114 -12.73 2.86 12.87
C VAL A 114 -14.06 2.22 13.26
N ARG A 115 -15.07 2.35 12.40
CA ARG A 115 -16.36 1.65 12.55
C ARG A 115 -16.31 0.30 11.81
N LEU A 116 -17.30 -0.53 12.08
CA LEU A 116 -17.44 -1.83 11.39
C LEU A 116 -17.57 -1.68 9.87
N SER A 117 -18.21 -0.60 9.40
CA SER A 117 -18.30 -0.26 7.97
C SER A 117 -16.93 -0.19 7.30
N PHE A 118 -15.92 0.37 7.97
CA PHE A 118 -14.54 0.42 7.46
C PHE A 118 -13.95 -0.98 7.27
N ALA A 119 -14.08 -1.86 8.27
CA ALA A 119 -13.58 -3.23 8.18
C ALA A 119 -14.27 -4.02 7.04
N THR A 120 -15.59 -3.84 6.89
CA THR A 120 -16.37 -4.43 5.82
C THR A 120 -15.89 -3.95 4.44
N ASP A 121 -15.62 -2.66 4.29
CA ASP A 121 -15.14 -2.10 3.02
C ASP A 121 -13.72 -2.56 2.68
N VAL A 122 -12.84 -2.66 3.69
CA VAL A 122 -11.50 -3.26 3.51
C VAL A 122 -11.62 -4.72 3.01
N ALA A 123 -12.48 -5.52 3.62
CA ALA A 123 -12.71 -6.89 3.21
C ALA A 123 -13.21 -7.00 1.76
N LYS A 124 -14.18 -6.16 1.34
CA LYS A 124 -14.65 -6.12 -0.06
C LYS A 124 -13.54 -5.81 -1.06
N VAL A 125 -12.67 -4.86 -0.72
CA VAL A 125 -11.54 -4.48 -1.60
C VAL A 125 -10.52 -5.61 -1.67
N GLN A 126 -10.18 -6.23 -0.54
CA GLN A 126 -9.27 -7.38 -0.50
C GLN A 126 -9.81 -8.54 -1.34
N GLU A 127 -11.08 -8.85 -1.19
CA GLU A 127 -11.78 -9.91 -1.95
C GLU A 127 -11.70 -9.65 -3.46
N SER A 128 -11.98 -8.43 -3.88
CA SER A 128 -11.88 -8.05 -5.31
C SER A 128 -10.46 -8.19 -5.86
N ILE A 129 -9.45 -7.87 -5.06
CA ILE A 129 -8.04 -8.04 -5.46
C ILE A 129 -7.73 -9.53 -5.63
N LEU A 130 -8.14 -10.38 -4.68
CA LEU A 130 -7.93 -11.82 -4.75
C LEU A 130 -8.55 -12.41 -6.01
N TRP A 131 -9.79 -12.04 -6.34
CA TRP A 131 -10.46 -12.45 -7.58
C TRP A 131 -9.67 -12.01 -8.83
N ASN A 132 -9.13 -10.80 -8.84
CA ASN A 132 -8.33 -10.32 -9.96
C ASN A 132 -7.01 -11.08 -10.10
N LEU A 133 -6.32 -11.37 -9.00
CA LEU A 133 -5.08 -12.14 -8.99
C LEU A 133 -5.33 -13.58 -9.46
N GLU A 134 -6.42 -14.21 -9.00
CA GLU A 134 -6.82 -15.54 -9.39
C GLU A 134 -7.10 -15.62 -10.91
N LYS A 135 -7.88 -14.68 -11.45
CA LYS A 135 -8.16 -14.59 -12.89
C LYS A 135 -6.92 -14.39 -13.75
N GLN A 136 -5.90 -13.72 -13.23
CA GLN A 136 -4.63 -13.52 -13.91
C GLN A 136 -3.68 -14.72 -13.79
N GLY A 137 -4.05 -15.74 -13.03
CA GLY A 137 -3.22 -16.91 -12.78
C GLY A 137 -1.94 -16.61 -11.99
N ILE A 138 -1.99 -15.56 -11.16
CA ILE A 138 -0.85 -15.17 -10.32
C ILE A 138 -0.69 -16.18 -9.20
N VAL A 139 0.54 -16.69 -9.04
CA VAL A 139 0.91 -17.59 -7.94
C VAL A 139 1.36 -16.78 -6.73
N ILE A 140 0.81 -17.08 -5.57
CA ILE A 140 1.25 -16.48 -4.29
C ILE A 140 2.28 -17.40 -3.65
N GLU A 141 3.49 -16.88 -3.41
CA GLU A 141 4.48 -17.55 -2.60
C GLU A 141 4.28 -17.20 -1.12
N THR A 142 4.29 -18.19 -0.25
CA THR A 142 4.19 -18.01 1.20
C THR A 142 5.30 -18.73 1.92
N ASN A 143 5.80 -18.11 2.99
CA ASN A 143 6.79 -18.66 3.90
C ASN A 143 6.19 -18.71 5.33
N PRO A 144 5.34 -19.70 5.65
CA PRO A 144 4.53 -19.68 6.88
C PRO A 144 5.32 -19.48 8.16
N THR A 145 6.49 -20.07 8.28
CA THR A 145 7.34 -19.95 9.48
C THR A 145 7.88 -18.52 9.63
N SER A 146 8.42 -17.93 8.57
CA SER A 146 8.88 -16.53 8.58
C SER A 146 7.71 -15.58 8.79
N ASN A 147 6.59 -15.83 8.11
CA ASN A 147 5.39 -15.02 8.27
C ASN A 147 4.87 -14.99 9.71
N LEU A 148 4.94 -16.12 10.43
CA LEU A 148 4.59 -16.18 11.86
C LEU A 148 5.51 -15.31 12.72
N ARG A 149 6.82 -15.28 12.41
CA ARG A 149 7.81 -14.51 13.17
C ARG A 149 7.69 -13.00 12.97
N ILE A 150 7.36 -12.56 11.75
CA ILE A 150 7.32 -11.13 11.38
C ILE A 150 5.89 -10.58 11.27
N GLY A 151 4.89 -11.45 11.13
CA GLY A 151 3.48 -11.10 11.03
C GLY A 151 2.85 -10.78 12.39
N ARG A 152 1.58 -10.38 12.36
CA ARG A 152 0.79 -10.08 13.57
C ARG A 152 -0.12 -11.24 14.00
N PHE A 153 0.11 -12.43 13.51
CA PHE A 153 -0.61 -13.63 13.90
C PHE A 153 0.34 -14.59 14.62
N ASN A 154 -0.20 -15.30 15.63
CA ASN A 154 0.58 -16.10 16.54
C ASN A 154 0.43 -17.61 16.30
N ARG A 155 -0.44 -18.00 15.38
CA ARG A 155 -0.77 -19.39 15.10
C ARG A 155 -0.88 -19.63 13.61
N TYR A 156 -0.53 -20.82 13.15
CA TYR A 156 -0.60 -21.20 11.74
C TYR A 156 -2.02 -21.18 11.16
N ASP A 157 -3.04 -21.49 11.97
CA ASP A 157 -4.44 -21.43 11.55
C ASP A 157 -4.97 -20.01 11.29
N GLN A 158 -4.22 -18.99 11.72
CA GLN A 158 -4.49 -17.58 11.43
C GLN A 158 -3.76 -17.10 10.17
N HIS A 159 -2.98 -17.96 9.52
CA HIS A 159 -2.19 -17.56 8.38
C HIS A 159 -3.09 -17.26 7.16
N PRO A 160 -2.83 -16.16 6.42
CA PRO A 160 -3.64 -15.75 5.26
C PRO A 160 -3.75 -16.80 4.15
N ILE A 161 -2.86 -17.80 4.11
CA ILE A 161 -2.89 -18.89 3.13
C ILE A 161 -4.24 -19.58 3.05
N PHE A 162 -4.93 -19.74 4.19
CA PHE A 162 -6.25 -20.39 4.23
C PHE A 162 -7.35 -19.51 3.61
N HIS A 163 -7.07 -18.22 3.44
CA HIS A 163 -7.94 -17.30 2.73
C HIS A 163 -7.63 -17.28 1.22
N PHE A 164 -6.37 -17.48 0.85
CA PHE A 164 -5.95 -17.51 -0.55
C PHE A 164 -6.31 -18.81 -1.25
N HIS A 165 -6.25 -19.92 -0.53
CA HIS A 165 -6.55 -21.25 -1.05
C HIS A 165 -7.40 -22.03 -0.04
N SER A 166 -8.68 -22.20 -0.36
CA SER A 166 -9.58 -23.03 0.46
C SER A 166 -9.59 -24.46 -0.06
N ILE A 167 -9.48 -25.40 0.87
CA ILE A 167 -9.61 -26.84 0.58
C ILE A 167 -11.09 -27.19 0.31
N ASP A 168 -12.01 -26.41 0.87
CA ASP A 168 -13.44 -26.58 0.67
C ASP A 168 -13.87 -25.88 -0.63
N GLU A 169 -14.29 -26.62 -1.63
CA GLU A 169 -14.87 -26.12 -2.88
C GLU A 169 -16.27 -25.51 -2.67
N LYS A 170 -16.42 -24.64 -1.71
CA LYS A 170 -17.67 -23.90 -1.51
C LYS A 170 -17.70 -22.70 -2.44
N GLU A 171 -18.88 -22.44 -3.00
CA GLU A 171 -19.12 -21.23 -3.80
C GLU A 171 -18.67 -19.97 -3.05
N GLY A 172 -17.79 -19.18 -3.65
CA GLY A 172 -17.23 -17.96 -3.05
C GLY A 172 -15.86 -18.10 -2.38
N ASN A 173 -15.29 -19.31 -2.30
CA ASN A 173 -13.92 -19.49 -1.80
C ASN A 173 -12.89 -19.33 -2.93
N HIS A 174 -11.75 -18.70 -2.61
CA HIS A 174 -10.63 -18.60 -3.55
C HIS A 174 -9.87 -19.91 -3.67
N SER A 175 -9.44 -20.22 -4.89
CA SER A 175 -8.56 -21.38 -5.17
C SER A 175 -7.27 -20.93 -5.86
N MET A 176 -6.67 -19.87 -5.33
CA MET A 176 -5.42 -19.33 -5.88
C MET A 176 -4.31 -20.36 -5.83
N LEU A 177 -3.43 -20.30 -6.82
CA LEU A 177 -2.20 -21.09 -6.81
C LEU A 177 -1.28 -20.55 -5.72
N VAL A 178 -0.94 -21.41 -4.76
CA VAL A 178 -0.07 -21.06 -3.63
C VAL A 178 1.15 -21.97 -3.61
N SER A 179 2.33 -21.38 -3.54
CA SER A 179 3.60 -22.06 -3.28
C SER A 179 3.98 -21.87 -1.82
N ILE A 180 4.35 -22.93 -1.15
CA ILE A 180 4.84 -22.89 0.24
C ILE A 180 6.34 -23.14 0.21
N ASN A 181 7.10 -22.16 0.69
CA ASN A 181 8.55 -22.21 0.72
C ASN A 181 9.09 -21.99 2.14
N THR A 182 10.38 -22.23 2.32
CA THR A 182 11.13 -21.83 3.51
C THR A 182 12.17 -20.79 3.11
N ASP A 183 12.31 -19.72 3.90
CA ASP A 183 13.34 -18.69 3.64
C ASP A 183 14.76 -19.21 3.95
N ASP A 184 14.87 -20.19 4.82
CA ASP A 184 16.15 -20.76 5.23
C ASP A 184 16.41 -22.09 4.53
N LYS A 185 17.67 -22.30 4.17
CA LYS A 185 18.15 -23.65 3.84
C LYS A 185 18.05 -24.49 5.12
N GLY A 186 17.10 -25.40 5.12
CA GLY A 186 16.95 -26.36 6.22
C GLY A 186 18.20 -27.20 6.43
#